data_8cfdbac87e58bdb0ea7eaf2c8794ee6c
#
_entry.id   8cfdbac87e58bdb0ea7eaf2c8794ee6c
#
_cell.length_a   1.000
_cell.length_b   1.000
_cell.length_c   1.000
_cell.angle_alpha   90.00
_cell.angle_beta   90.00
_cell.angle_gamma   90.00
#
_symmetry.space_group_name_H-M   'P 1'
#
loop_
_entity.id
_entity.type
_entity.pdbx_description
1 polymer ?
#
loop_
_entity_poly.entity_id
_entity_poly.type
_entity_poly.pdbx_seq_one_letter_code
_entity_poly.pdbx_strand_id
1 'polypeptide(L)'
;MSKVLYWKNVDEAAALLQQGQIVCFPTETVYGMGAISTRKDAFERLVALKRRPADKPFTLMCSSIGEAVRYCEVDVRVIAAMKKFLPGEVTLIVPARKNLPSWITLGTPFIGIRVPASSEVLGLIEKVGAPLLVPSANRSGEKTSASFEETFASFSGEDISIIKGSCHSKLASTIVKMDPREGISLLREGPVSFSEIKEVYEKASLCVSLASDHGAFALKNALRLHLQSQGINVLDEGTDSKASCDYPLFAKKAAEDVSSGRSEFGIVCCTSGEGVCITANKIKGIRCGIGYDDDCAAKLREHNDANMISFGAKYMKEEDALRRADIFLSATFSPLEKHRRRVQEIKDLEK
;
A
#
# COMPACT_ATOMS: atom_id res chain seq x y z
N MET A 1 -27.05 -6.51 21.54
CA MET A 1 -27.48 -7.59 20.60
C MET A 1 -26.88 -7.30 19.24
N SER A 2 -26.41 -8.34 18.57
CA SER A 2 -25.80 -8.20 17.24
C SER A 2 -26.78 -7.66 16.22
N LYS A 3 -26.38 -6.62 15.49
CA LYS A 3 -27.15 -6.01 14.40
C LYS A 3 -26.77 -6.64 13.07
N VAL A 4 -27.75 -7.01 12.25
CA VAL A 4 -27.52 -7.51 10.89
C VAL A 4 -27.56 -6.34 9.89
N LEU A 5 -26.51 -6.22 9.08
CA LEU A 5 -26.40 -5.25 7.99
C LEU A 5 -26.29 -5.98 6.65
N TYR A 6 -26.41 -5.22 5.57
CA TYR A 6 -26.19 -5.68 4.19
C TYR A 6 -25.24 -4.70 3.47
N TRP A 7 -24.63 -5.10 2.37
CA TRP A 7 -23.72 -4.22 1.63
C TRP A 7 -24.37 -2.91 1.15
N LYS A 8 -25.69 -2.89 0.93
CA LYS A 8 -26.43 -1.64 0.68
C LYS A 8 -26.40 -0.65 1.86
N ASN A 9 -26.07 -1.13 3.07
CA ASN A 9 -25.92 -0.31 4.28
C ASN A 9 -24.45 0.06 4.55
N VAL A 10 -23.59 0.09 3.54
CA VAL A 10 -22.14 0.34 3.70
C VAL A 10 -21.84 1.68 4.41
N ASP A 11 -22.64 2.71 4.18
CA ASP A 11 -22.49 4.02 4.86
C ASP A 11 -22.74 3.91 6.37
N GLU A 12 -23.73 3.13 6.77
CA GLU A 12 -23.99 2.86 8.19
C GLU A 12 -22.87 2.03 8.82
N ALA A 13 -22.36 1.01 8.12
CA ALA A 13 -21.23 0.21 8.56
C ALA A 13 -19.98 1.07 8.75
N ALA A 14 -19.69 1.98 7.83
CA ALA A 14 -18.58 2.92 7.92
C ALA A 14 -18.74 3.86 9.12
N ALA A 15 -19.93 4.43 9.34
CA ALA A 15 -20.21 5.30 10.49
C ALA A 15 -20.01 4.59 11.82
N LEU A 16 -20.44 3.31 11.94
CA LEU A 16 -20.22 2.49 13.13
C LEU A 16 -18.73 2.27 13.40
N LEU A 17 -17.94 1.94 12.37
CA LEU A 17 -16.48 1.80 12.49
C LEU A 17 -15.82 3.10 12.92
N GLN A 18 -16.20 4.24 12.34
CA GLN A 18 -15.69 5.57 12.71
C GLN A 18 -16.00 5.93 14.18
N GLN A 19 -17.14 5.45 14.71
CA GLN A 19 -17.52 5.58 16.12
C GLN A 19 -16.76 4.61 17.05
N GLY A 20 -15.88 3.75 16.50
CA GLY A 20 -15.11 2.77 17.26
C GLY A 20 -15.86 1.50 17.59
N GLN A 21 -16.99 1.24 16.92
CA GLN A 21 -17.70 -0.03 17.04
C GLN A 21 -17.07 -1.10 16.15
N ILE A 22 -17.40 -2.36 16.41
CA ILE A 22 -16.90 -3.50 15.65
C ILE A 22 -17.94 -3.91 14.60
N VAL A 23 -17.46 -4.09 13.37
CA VAL A 23 -18.27 -4.60 12.26
C VAL A 23 -17.61 -5.86 11.70
N CYS A 24 -18.34 -6.97 11.67
CA CYS A 24 -17.92 -8.19 10.97
C CYS A 24 -18.43 -8.15 9.53
N PHE A 25 -17.56 -8.57 8.59
CA PHE A 25 -17.88 -8.59 7.17
C PHE A 25 -17.19 -9.74 6.44
N PRO A 26 -17.80 -10.27 5.36
CA PRO A 26 -17.15 -11.26 4.52
C PRO A 26 -16.04 -10.63 3.68
N THR A 27 -14.93 -11.35 3.54
CA THR A 27 -13.88 -11.04 2.58
C THR A 27 -13.84 -12.13 1.51
N GLU A 28 -12.95 -12.03 0.54
CA GLU A 28 -12.71 -13.10 -0.44
C GLU A 28 -12.20 -14.39 0.21
N THR A 29 -11.67 -14.31 1.44
CA THR A 29 -11.15 -15.47 2.20
C THR A 29 -12.15 -15.98 3.24
N VAL A 30 -12.26 -15.29 4.35
CA VAL A 30 -13.09 -15.64 5.52
C VAL A 30 -13.74 -14.36 6.08
N TYR A 31 -14.69 -14.51 7.00
CA TYR A 31 -15.22 -13.35 7.72
C TYR A 31 -14.13 -12.67 8.53
N GLY A 32 -14.02 -11.36 8.37
CA GLY A 32 -13.17 -10.46 9.15
C GLY A 32 -13.96 -9.73 10.23
N MET A 33 -13.29 -9.38 11.33
CA MET A 33 -13.83 -8.56 12.41
C MET A 33 -13.07 -7.22 12.38
N GLY A 34 -13.70 -6.18 11.84
CA GLY A 34 -13.10 -4.87 11.60
C GLY A 34 -13.21 -3.93 12.79
N ALA A 35 -12.11 -3.27 13.12
CA ALA A 35 -12.04 -2.11 14.02
C ALA A 35 -11.22 -1.01 13.35
N ILE A 36 -11.63 0.25 13.47
CA ILE A 36 -10.85 1.37 12.92
C ILE A 36 -9.48 1.45 13.62
N SER A 37 -8.41 1.54 12.84
CA SER A 37 -7.03 1.49 13.37
C SER A 37 -6.59 2.75 14.12
N THR A 38 -7.24 3.88 13.88
CA THR A 38 -6.90 5.19 14.46
C THR A 38 -7.39 5.37 15.90
N ARG A 39 -8.20 4.44 16.44
CA ARG A 39 -8.83 4.54 17.75
C ARG A 39 -8.39 3.40 18.67
N LYS A 40 -7.82 3.77 19.84
CA LYS A 40 -7.39 2.81 20.86
C LYS A 40 -8.56 2.05 21.48
N ASP A 41 -9.70 2.72 21.74
CA ASP A 41 -10.89 2.09 22.30
C ASP A 41 -11.50 1.03 21.35
N ALA A 42 -11.44 1.24 20.03
CA ALA A 42 -11.84 0.25 19.04
C ALA A 42 -10.93 -0.99 19.07
N PHE A 43 -9.59 -0.78 19.19
CA PHE A 43 -8.64 -1.86 19.39
C PHE A 43 -8.95 -2.66 20.68
N GLU A 44 -9.18 -1.99 21.81
CA GLU A 44 -9.47 -2.62 23.09
C GLU A 44 -10.75 -3.49 23.02
N ARG A 45 -11.80 -2.99 22.37
CA ARG A 45 -13.03 -3.77 22.08
C ARG A 45 -12.75 -4.98 21.23
N LEU A 46 -11.92 -4.83 20.18
CA LEU A 46 -11.54 -5.94 19.30
C LEU A 46 -10.77 -7.04 20.05
N VAL A 47 -9.83 -6.66 20.93
CA VAL A 47 -9.09 -7.59 21.80
C VAL A 47 -10.04 -8.35 22.72
N ALA A 48 -10.97 -7.65 23.38
CA ALA A 48 -11.93 -8.24 24.29
C ALA A 48 -12.85 -9.25 23.57
N LEU A 49 -13.42 -8.88 22.42
CA LEU A 49 -14.30 -9.77 21.62
C LEU A 49 -13.55 -11.00 21.11
N LYS A 50 -12.31 -10.79 20.64
CA LYS A 50 -11.47 -11.86 20.11
C LYS A 50 -10.94 -12.77 21.21
N ARG A 51 -10.93 -12.35 22.48
CA ARG A 51 -10.23 -13.00 23.60
C ARG A 51 -8.79 -13.32 23.22
N ARG A 52 -8.10 -12.34 22.57
CA ARG A 52 -6.75 -12.53 22.04
C ARG A 52 -5.71 -12.19 23.10
N PRO A 53 -4.59 -12.96 23.19
CA PRO A 53 -3.43 -12.54 23.96
C PRO A 53 -2.95 -11.16 23.49
N ALA A 54 -2.56 -10.30 24.43
CA ALA A 54 -2.24 -8.89 24.17
C ALA A 54 -0.92 -8.68 23.38
N ASP A 55 -0.15 -9.74 23.17
CA ASP A 55 1.15 -9.75 22.50
C ASP A 55 1.10 -10.03 20.99
N LYS A 56 -0.10 -10.32 20.45
CA LYS A 56 -0.25 -10.69 19.02
C LYS A 56 -0.94 -9.59 18.22
N PRO A 57 -0.20 -8.81 17.40
CA PRO A 57 -0.76 -7.76 16.56
C PRO A 57 -1.87 -8.28 15.63
N PHE A 58 -2.77 -7.39 15.25
CA PHE A 58 -3.77 -7.67 14.21
C PHE A 58 -3.24 -7.27 12.84
N THR A 59 -3.76 -7.90 11.79
CA THR A 59 -3.52 -7.47 10.41
C THR A 59 -4.16 -6.10 10.18
N LEU A 60 -3.39 -5.17 9.63
CA LEU A 60 -3.87 -3.89 9.13
C LEU A 60 -4.38 -4.11 7.69
N MET A 61 -5.69 -3.93 7.50
CA MET A 61 -6.33 -4.06 6.19
C MET A 61 -6.51 -2.68 5.59
N CYS A 62 -5.89 -2.47 4.44
CA CYS A 62 -5.82 -1.19 3.74
C CYS A 62 -6.67 -1.19 2.47
N SER A 63 -7.07 -0.01 1.99
CA SER A 63 -7.82 0.18 0.74
C SER A 63 -6.94 0.04 -0.50
N SER A 64 -5.63 0.31 -0.37
CA SER A 64 -4.68 0.20 -1.48
C SER A 64 -3.26 -0.12 -0.98
N ILE A 65 -2.38 -0.51 -1.91
CA ILE A 65 -0.94 -0.68 -1.62
C ILE A 65 -0.33 0.66 -1.22
N GLY A 66 -0.71 1.75 -1.89
CA GLY A 66 -0.26 3.11 -1.55
C GLY A 66 -0.60 3.51 -0.12
N GLU A 67 -1.79 3.14 0.38
CA GLU A 67 -2.14 3.34 1.79
C GLU A 67 -1.29 2.45 2.71
N ALA A 68 -1.10 1.17 2.36
CA ALA A 68 -0.33 0.21 3.16
C ALA A 68 1.12 0.66 3.40
N VAL A 69 1.79 1.22 2.39
CA VAL A 69 3.19 1.70 2.46
C VAL A 69 3.36 2.88 3.44
N ARG A 70 2.29 3.57 3.82
CA ARG A 70 2.34 4.59 4.88
C ARG A 70 2.62 4.00 6.27
N TYR A 71 2.40 2.70 6.46
CA TYR A 71 2.51 1.99 7.73
C TYR A 71 3.71 1.05 7.81
N CYS A 72 4.31 0.67 6.68
CA CYS A 72 5.42 -0.28 6.64
C CYS A 72 6.61 0.26 5.86
N GLU A 73 7.80 -0.25 6.17
CA GLU A 73 9.00 -0.07 5.36
C GLU A 73 8.99 -1.10 4.24
N VAL A 74 9.46 -0.71 3.06
CA VAL A 74 9.49 -1.57 1.88
C VAL A 74 10.91 -1.68 1.32
N ASP A 75 11.23 -2.83 0.78
CA ASP A 75 12.38 -3.05 -0.10
C ASP A 75 11.89 -3.60 -1.45
N VAL A 76 12.80 -3.82 -2.38
CA VAL A 76 12.45 -4.32 -3.71
C VAL A 76 11.64 -5.63 -3.67
N ARG A 77 11.90 -6.48 -2.67
CA ARG A 77 11.25 -7.79 -2.49
C ARG A 77 9.82 -7.64 -1.97
N VAL A 78 9.64 -6.75 -0.99
CA VAL A 78 8.32 -6.40 -0.46
C VAL A 78 7.47 -5.72 -1.55
N ILE A 79 8.06 -4.79 -2.32
CA ILE A 79 7.38 -4.14 -3.46
C ILE A 79 6.92 -5.18 -4.48
N ALA A 80 7.78 -6.11 -4.87
CA ALA A 80 7.45 -7.16 -5.83
C ALA A 80 6.30 -8.04 -5.32
N ALA A 81 6.35 -8.46 -4.05
CA ALA A 81 5.30 -9.27 -3.44
C ALA A 81 3.97 -8.51 -3.34
N MET A 82 4.00 -7.23 -2.92
CA MET A 82 2.79 -6.40 -2.88
C MET A 82 2.16 -6.28 -4.27
N LYS A 83 2.94 -5.95 -5.28
CA LYS A 83 2.45 -5.81 -6.67
C LYS A 83 1.86 -7.09 -7.24
N LYS A 84 2.40 -8.25 -6.87
CA LYS A 84 1.94 -9.54 -7.40
C LYS A 84 0.72 -10.09 -6.68
N PHE A 85 0.65 -9.94 -5.35
CA PHE A 85 -0.32 -10.64 -4.51
C PHE A 85 -1.38 -9.75 -3.85
N LEU A 86 -1.26 -8.42 -3.98
CA LEU A 86 -2.24 -7.47 -3.45
C LEU A 86 -2.83 -6.59 -4.57
N PRO A 87 -4.15 -6.39 -4.58
CA PRO A 87 -5.17 -6.92 -3.67
C PRO A 87 -5.31 -8.44 -3.74
N GLY A 88 -5.49 -9.13 -2.58
CA GLY A 88 -5.64 -10.60 -2.63
C GLY A 88 -5.57 -11.32 -1.29
N GLU A 89 -5.36 -12.63 -1.42
CA GLU A 89 -5.47 -13.61 -0.34
C GLU A 89 -4.14 -13.81 0.43
N VAL A 90 -3.24 -12.82 0.40
CA VAL A 90 -1.95 -12.84 1.11
C VAL A 90 -1.91 -11.75 2.18
N THR A 91 -1.33 -12.09 3.32
CA THR A 91 -0.97 -11.14 4.38
C THR A 91 0.55 -11.12 4.49
N LEU A 92 1.14 -9.95 4.32
CA LEU A 92 2.58 -9.73 4.43
C LEU A 92 2.91 -9.17 5.82
N ILE A 93 3.77 -9.84 6.58
CA ILE A 93 4.34 -9.30 7.80
C ILE A 93 5.70 -8.71 7.44
N VAL A 94 5.79 -7.39 7.53
CA VAL A 94 6.93 -6.58 7.05
C VAL A 94 7.37 -5.60 8.14
N PRO A 95 8.58 -5.02 8.07
CA PRO A 95 9.02 -4.01 9.03
C PRO A 95 8.02 -2.85 9.11
N ALA A 96 7.67 -2.46 10.33
CA ALA A 96 6.77 -1.35 10.60
C ALA A 96 7.51 -0.01 10.50
N ARG A 97 6.87 1.03 9.96
CA ARG A 97 7.40 2.39 10.07
C ARG A 97 7.46 2.85 11.52
N LYS A 98 8.41 3.71 11.83
CA LYS A 98 8.54 4.35 13.15
C LYS A 98 7.32 5.23 13.43
N ASN A 99 7.03 5.44 14.72
CA ASN A 99 5.97 6.34 15.19
C ASN A 99 4.52 5.89 14.91
N LEU A 100 4.29 4.61 14.65
CA LEU A 100 2.94 4.07 14.64
C LEU A 100 2.36 4.01 16.07
N PRO A 101 1.02 4.15 16.23
CA PRO A 101 0.36 3.92 17.51
C PRO A 101 0.72 2.54 18.08
N SER A 102 1.04 2.48 19.38
CA SER A 102 1.53 1.26 20.04
C SER A 102 0.58 0.07 19.96
N TRP A 103 -0.74 0.32 19.86
CA TRP A 103 -1.75 -0.74 19.71
C TRP A 103 -1.78 -1.39 18.31
N ILE A 104 -1.12 -0.80 17.31
CA ILE A 104 -1.02 -1.40 15.97
C ILE A 104 0.06 -2.48 15.95
N THR A 105 1.24 -2.19 16.49
CA THR A 105 2.39 -3.10 16.46
C THR A 105 2.59 -3.89 17.74
N LEU A 106 1.97 -3.47 18.85
CA LEU A 106 2.15 -4.04 20.20
C LEU A 106 3.64 -4.16 20.60
N GLY A 107 4.44 -3.16 20.18
CA GLY A 107 5.88 -3.11 20.47
C GLY A 107 6.75 -4.03 19.59
N THR A 108 6.17 -4.76 18.63
CA THR A 108 6.96 -5.51 17.65
C THR A 108 7.50 -4.59 16.56
N PRO A 109 8.66 -4.88 15.95
CA PRO A 109 9.18 -4.10 14.84
C PRO A 109 8.48 -4.43 13.49
N PHE A 110 7.43 -5.25 13.51
CA PHE A 110 6.73 -5.73 12.32
C PHE A 110 5.25 -5.38 12.36
N ILE A 111 4.65 -5.30 11.18
CA ILE A 111 3.22 -5.11 10.97
C ILE A 111 2.70 -6.08 9.92
N GLY A 112 1.53 -6.65 10.14
CA GLY A 112 0.84 -7.46 9.13
C GLY A 112 -0.03 -6.57 8.23
N ILE A 113 0.23 -6.58 6.94
CA ILE A 113 -0.47 -5.77 5.94
C ILE A 113 -1.26 -6.67 4.99
N ARG A 114 -2.50 -6.27 4.67
CA ARG A 114 -3.32 -6.87 3.62
C ARG A 114 -4.12 -5.81 2.88
N VAL A 115 -4.25 -5.96 1.57
CA VAL A 115 -5.24 -5.25 0.74
C VAL A 115 -6.19 -6.33 0.22
N PRO A 116 -7.48 -6.34 0.59
CA PRO A 116 -8.41 -7.39 0.18
C PRO A 116 -8.80 -7.25 -1.29
N ALA A 117 -9.17 -8.35 -1.95
CA ALA A 117 -9.64 -8.31 -3.34
C ALA A 117 -11.14 -7.98 -3.45
N SER A 118 -11.91 -8.04 -2.35
CA SER A 118 -13.33 -7.68 -2.35
C SER A 118 -13.55 -6.19 -2.56
N SER A 119 -14.21 -5.82 -3.64
CA SER A 119 -14.58 -4.43 -3.97
C SER A 119 -15.44 -3.78 -2.90
N GLU A 120 -16.32 -4.56 -2.26
CA GLU A 120 -17.20 -4.09 -1.20
C GLU A 120 -16.41 -3.75 0.06
N VAL A 121 -15.40 -4.58 0.41
CA VAL A 121 -14.53 -4.31 1.56
C VAL A 121 -13.63 -3.11 1.28
N LEU A 122 -13.07 -2.99 0.08
CA LEU A 122 -12.30 -1.81 -0.32
C LEU A 122 -13.14 -0.54 -0.20
N GLY A 123 -14.38 -0.55 -0.74
CA GLY A 123 -15.30 0.57 -0.62
C GLY A 123 -15.70 0.91 0.82
N LEU A 124 -15.79 -0.09 1.71
CA LEU A 124 -16.02 0.14 3.14
C LEU A 124 -14.81 0.87 3.78
N ILE A 125 -13.58 0.40 3.52
CA ILE A 125 -12.36 1.01 4.07
C ILE A 125 -12.21 2.45 3.56
N GLU A 126 -12.44 2.69 2.27
CA GLU A 126 -12.42 4.05 1.67
C GLU A 126 -13.44 4.98 2.35
N LYS A 127 -14.66 4.52 2.61
CA LYS A 127 -15.70 5.30 3.31
C LYS A 127 -15.36 5.56 4.78
N VAL A 128 -14.67 4.65 5.44
CA VAL A 128 -14.15 4.84 6.81
C VAL A 128 -13.06 5.92 6.81
N GLY A 129 -12.29 6.06 5.74
CA GLY A 129 -11.20 7.02 5.60
C GLY A 129 -9.93 6.67 6.37
N ALA A 130 -9.83 5.41 6.84
CA ALA A 130 -8.65 4.89 7.54
C ALA A 130 -8.60 3.36 7.43
N PRO A 131 -7.41 2.74 7.52
CA PRO A 131 -7.27 1.29 7.56
C PRO A 131 -7.99 0.67 8.76
N LEU A 132 -8.33 -0.60 8.64
CA LEU A 132 -8.97 -1.37 9.69
C LEU A 132 -8.01 -2.41 10.27
N LEU A 133 -8.08 -2.65 11.57
CA LEU A 133 -7.51 -3.84 12.21
C LEU A 133 -8.50 -4.99 12.00
N VAL A 134 -8.08 -6.04 11.27
CA VAL A 134 -9.00 -7.11 10.85
C VAL A 134 -8.42 -8.50 11.10
N PRO A 135 -8.67 -9.10 12.29
CA PRO A 135 -8.54 -10.54 12.47
C PRO A 135 -9.71 -11.30 11.83
N SER A 136 -9.58 -12.62 11.68
CA SER A 136 -10.69 -13.50 11.35
C SER A 136 -11.80 -13.43 12.42
N ALA A 137 -13.05 -13.54 11.99
CA ALA A 137 -14.23 -13.46 12.87
C ALA A 137 -14.49 -14.78 13.62
N ASN A 138 -13.61 -15.08 14.58
CA ASN A 138 -13.73 -16.20 15.53
C ASN A 138 -13.07 -15.78 16.83
N ARG A 139 -13.38 -16.43 17.95
CA ARG A 139 -12.59 -16.29 19.18
C ARG A 139 -11.23 -16.95 19.01
N SER A 140 -10.22 -16.48 19.75
CA SER A 140 -8.84 -17.04 19.64
C SER A 140 -8.84 -18.53 19.97
N GLY A 141 -8.24 -19.32 19.06
CA GLY A 141 -8.19 -20.80 19.19
C GLY A 141 -9.39 -21.54 18.61
N GLU A 142 -10.49 -20.86 18.27
CA GLU A 142 -11.63 -21.47 17.62
C GLU A 142 -11.49 -21.51 16.09
N LYS A 143 -12.30 -22.34 15.43
CA LYS A 143 -12.37 -22.42 13.96
C LYS A 143 -12.79 -21.06 13.39
N THR A 144 -12.12 -20.65 12.30
CA THR A 144 -12.43 -19.41 11.59
C THR A 144 -13.80 -19.53 10.90
N SER A 145 -14.65 -18.51 11.09
CA SER A 145 -15.96 -18.43 10.44
C SER A 145 -15.83 -18.14 8.94
N ALA A 146 -16.42 -18.99 8.12
CA ALA A 146 -16.43 -18.87 6.66
C ALA A 146 -17.83 -18.48 6.12
N SER A 147 -18.84 -18.36 6.98
CA SER A 147 -20.21 -17.98 6.61
C SER A 147 -20.80 -16.95 7.57
N PHE A 148 -21.90 -16.31 7.12
CA PHE A 148 -22.68 -15.41 7.97
C PHE A 148 -23.24 -16.15 9.17
N GLU A 149 -23.79 -17.34 8.98
CA GLU A 149 -24.44 -18.14 10.01
C GLU A 149 -23.45 -18.53 11.12
N GLU A 150 -22.23 -18.99 10.75
CA GLU A 150 -21.16 -19.30 11.71
C GLU A 150 -20.76 -18.04 12.51
N THR A 151 -20.59 -16.90 11.83
CA THR A 151 -20.20 -15.63 12.46
C THR A 151 -21.30 -15.14 13.40
N PHE A 152 -22.56 -15.18 12.96
CA PHE A 152 -23.69 -14.75 13.77
C PHE A 152 -23.86 -15.64 15.02
N ALA A 153 -23.74 -16.96 14.87
CA ALA A 153 -23.81 -17.89 15.99
C ALA A 153 -22.72 -17.64 17.05
N SER A 154 -21.49 -17.35 16.59
CA SER A 154 -20.35 -17.09 17.48
C SER A 154 -20.48 -15.79 18.29
N PHE A 155 -21.21 -14.79 17.76
CA PHE A 155 -21.25 -13.44 18.33
C PHE A 155 -22.68 -12.91 18.59
N SER A 156 -23.71 -13.76 18.56
CA SER A 156 -25.13 -13.34 18.67
C SER A 156 -25.48 -12.59 19.96
N GLY A 157 -24.70 -12.75 21.02
CA GLY A 157 -24.90 -12.06 22.31
C GLY A 157 -24.08 -10.78 22.47
N GLU A 158 -23.20 -10.48 21.52
CA GLU A 158 -22.26 -9.35 21.61
C GLU A 158 -22.85 -8.08 20.98
N ASP A 159 -22.30 -6.91 21.36
CA ASP A 159 -22.67 -5.62 20.77
C ASP A 159 -21.80 -5.31 19.56
N ILE A 160 -22.14 -5.97 18.45
CA ILE A 160 -21.44 -5.82 17.15
C ILE A 160 -22.43 -5.78 15.99
N SER A 161 -21.98 -5.29 14.85
CA SER A 161 -22.74 -5.36 13.60
C SER A 161 -22.13 -6.40 12.66
N ILE A 162 -22.95 -7.14 11.93
CA ILE A 162 -22.50 -8.20 11.02
C ILE A 162 -23.12 -7.97 9.65
N ILE A 163 -22.28 -7.74 8.63
CA ILE A 163 -22.72 -7.62 7.23
C ILE A 163 -22.96 -9.01 6.68
N LYS A 164 -24.19 -9.25 6.19
CA LYS A 164 -24.55 -10.52 5.54
C LYS A 164 -23.94 -10.59 4.14
N GLY A 165 -23.26 -11.70 3.85
CA GLY A 165 -22.62 -11.97 2.56
C GLY A 165 -21.92 -13.32 2.57
N SER A 166 -21.13 -13.62 1.54
CA SER A 166 -20.42 -14.88 1.36
C SER A 166 -18.92 -14.68 1.17
N CYS A 167 -18.13 -15.65 1.63
CA CYS A 167 -16.70 -15.75 1.36
C CYS A 167 -16.46 -16.74 0.20
N HIS A 168 -15.42 -16.51 -0.62
CA HIS A 168 -15.17 -17.33 -1.80
C HIS A 168 -14.29 -18.55 -1.48
N SER A 169 -13.09 -18.34 -0.91
CA SER A 169 -12.12 -19.44 -0.74
C SER A 169 -12.37 -20.30 0.52
N LYS A 170 -13.03 -19.75 1.52
CA LYS A 170 -13.26 -20.39 2.84
C LYS A 170 -11.98 -20.77 3.61
N LEU A 171 -10.81 -20.40 3.07
CA LEU A 171 -9.52 -20.52 3.71
C LEU A 171 -9.03 -19.15 4.13
N ALA A 172 -8.39 -19.05 5.28
CA ALA A 172 -7.76 -17.80 5.71
C ALA A 172 -6.53 -17.51 4.84
N SER A 173 -6.19 -16.21 4.67
CA SER A 173 -5.06 -15.77 3.83
C SER A 173 -3.75 -16.48 4.16
N THR A 174 -2.90 -16.70 3.17
CA THR A 174 -1.51 -17.08 3.38
C THR A 174 -0.78 -15.95 4.12
N ILE A 175 -0.03 -16.28 5.17
CA ILE A 175 0.74 -15.30 5.95
C ILE A 175 2.22 -15.62 5.81
N VAL A 176 2.98 -14.67 5.29
CA VAL A 176 4.44 -14.75 5.19
C VAL A 176 5.07 -13.58 5.94
N LYS A 177 6.19 -13.83 6.64
CA LYS A 177 7.05 -12.80 7.21
C LYS A 177 8.19 -12.54 6.23
N MET A 178 8.41 -11.29 5.89
CA MET A 178 9.54 -10.81 5.09
C MET A 178 10.42 -9.95 5.99
N ASP A 179 11.49 -10.56 6.48
CA ASP A 179 12.44 -9.92 7.38
C ASP A 179 13.70 -9.55 6.58
N PRO A 180 14.14 -8.28 6.58
CA PRO A 180 15.33 -7.87 5.82
C PRO A 180 16.59 -8.64 6.19
N ARG A 181 16.67 -9.19 7.43
CA ARG A 181 17.84 -9.91 7.95
C ARG A 181 17.71 -11.43 7.81
N GLU A 182 16.52 -11.97 8.08
CA GLU A 182 16.25 -13.41 8.13
C GLU A 182 15.67 -13.97 6.83
N GLY A 183 15.25 -13.07 5.91
CA GLY A 183 14.62 -13.47 4.65
C GLY A 183 13.11 -13.70 4.78
N ILE A 184 12.58 -14.57 3.93
CA ILE A 184 11.14 -14.89 3.88
C ILE A 184 10.85 -16.18 4.67
N SER A 185 9.77 -16.17 5.45
CA SER A 185 9.28 -17.36 6.19
C SER A 185 7.77 -17.48 6.14
N LEU A 186 7.27 -18.72 6.09
CA LEU A 186 5.84 -19.03 6.13
C LEU A 186 5.35 -19.09 7.57
N LEU A 187 4.31 -18.35 7.91
CA LEU A 187 3.63 -18.42 9.20
C LEU A 187 2.29 -19.15 9.13
N ARG A 188 1.62 -19.11 8.00
CA ARG A 188 0.39 -19.84 7.75
C ARG A 188 0.21 -20.02 6.24
N GLU A 189 -0.01 -21.24 5.79
CA GLU A 189 -0.42 -21.52 4.42
C GLU A 189 -1.92 -21.30 4.24
N GLY A 190 -2.29 -20.71 3.12
CA GLY A 190 -3.64 -20.40 2.72
C GLY A 190 -3.80 -20.64 1.23
N PRO A 191 -4.68 -19.87 0.53
CA PRO A 191 -4.96 -20.12 -0.90
C PRO A 191 -3.78 -19.94 -1.84
N VAL A 192 -2.84 -19.04 -1.52
CA VAL A 192 -1.62 -18.78 -2.31
C VAL A 192 -0.47 -19.58 -1.73
N SER A 193 0.21 -20.38 -2.56
CA SER A 193 1.30 -21.24 -2.10
C SER A 193 2.53 -20.44 -1.66
N PHE A 194 3.22 -20.92 -0.63
CA PHE A 194 4.47 -20.31 -0.18
C PHE A 194 5.56 -20.33 -1.24
N SER A 195 5.62 -21.40 -2.05
CA SER A 195 6.61 -21.50 -3.13
C SER A 195 6.46 -20.40 -4.17
N GLU A 196 5.23 -20.03 -4.55
CA GLU A 196 4.97 -18.95 -5.49
C GLU A 196 5.39 -17.59 -4.91
N ILE A 197 5.09 -17.33 -3.63
CA ILE A 197 5.49 -16.08 -2.96
C ILE A 197 7.01 -16.00 -2.84
N LYS A 198 7.66 -17.11 -2.50
CA LYS A 198 9.11 -17.21 -2.37
C LYS A 198 9.81 -16.97 -3.70
N GLU A 199 9.31 -17.50 -4.80
CA GLU A 199 9.84 -17.27 -6.14
C GLU A 199 9.83 -15.79 -6.52
N VAL A 200 8.71 -15.08 -6.26
CA VAL A 200 8.60 -13.63 -6.50
C VAL A 200 9.58 -12.85 -5.63
N TYR A 201 9.72 -13.25 -4.37
CA TYR A 201 10.66 -12.64 -3.43
C TYR A 201 12.12 -12.78 -3.87
N GLU A 202 12.53 -13.97 -4.35
CA GLU A 202 13.90 -14.28 -4.76
C GLU A 202 14.27 -13.64 -6.11
N LYS A 203 13.30 -13.47 -7.02
CA LYS A 203 13.51 -12.87 -8.35
C LYS A 203 13.26 -11.36 -8.39
N ALA A 204 12.95 -10.74 -7.25
CA ALA A 204 12.60 -9.33 -7.20
C ALA A 204 13.74 -8.43 -7.69
N SER A 205 13.43 -7.59 -8.66
CA SER A 205 14.31 -6.54 -9.15
C SER A 205 13.50 -5.32 -9.56
N LEU A 206 14.10 -4.14 -9.48
CA LEU A 206 13.50 -2.87 -9.90
C LEU A 206 14.63 -1.93 -10.28
N CYS A 207 14.47 -1.19 -11.38
CA CYS A 207 15.39 -0.16 -11.81
C CYS A 207 14.67 1.19 -11.90
N VAL A 208 15.26 2.23 -11.33
CA VAL A 208 14.72 3.59 -11.29
C VAL A 208 15.74 4.56 -11.87
N SER A 209 15.36 5.39 -12.85
CA SER A 209 16.17 6.49 -13.31
C SER A 209 15.91 7.73 -12.45
N LEU A 210 16.97 8.36 -11.95
CA LEU A 210 16.90 9.46 -10.98
C LEU A 210 17.67 10.66 -11.53
N ALA A 211 17.03 11.83 -11.59
CA ALA A 211 17.71 13.04 -12.02
C ALA A 211 17.34 14.28 -11.20
N SER A 212 18.29 15.21 -11.11
CA SER A 212 18.04 16.56 -10.60
C SER A 212 19.00 17.57 -11.22
N ASP A 213 18.63 18.86 -11.07
CA ASP A 213 19.56 19.98 -11.19
C ASP A 213 20.28 20.25 -9.85
N HIS A 214 21.08 21.34 -9.84
CA HIS A 214 21.79 21.81 -8.64
C HIS A 214 20.87 22.17 -7.48
N GLY A 215 19.64 22.65 -7.75
CA GLY A 215 18.66 23.07 -6.74
C GLY A 215 18.10 21.92 -5.90
N ALA A 216 18.15 20.69 -6.42
CA ALA A 216 17.71 19.49 -5.71
C ALA A 216 18.81 18.43 -5.55
N PHE A 217 20.07 18.80 -5.68
CA PHE A 217 21.21 17.89 -5.58
C PHE A 217 21.23 17.08 -4.26
N ALA A 218 20.95 17.74 -3.12
CA ALA A 218 20.91 17.07 -1.83
C ALA A 218 19.76 16.03 -1.75
N LEU A 219 18.56 16.42 -2.20
CA LEU A 219 17.40 15.53 -2.22
C LEU A 219 17.62 14.34 -3.16
N LYS A 220 18.21 14.55 -4.34
CA LYS A 220 18.58 13.48 -5.26
C LYS A 220 19.50 12.45 -4.58
N ASN A 221 20.54 12.91 -3.89
CA ASN A 221 21.46 12.01 -3.19
C ASN A 221 20.77 11.24 -2.07
N ALA A 222 19.88 11.86 -1.30
CA ALA A 222 19.11 11.19 -0.27
C ALA A 222 18.20 10.09 -0.89
N LEU A 223 17.47 10.41 -1.97
CA LEU A 223 16.66 9.44 -2.72
C LEU A 223 17.50 8.29 -3.27
N ARG A 224 18.66 8.59 -3.87
CA ARG A 224 19.58 7.55 -4.40
C ARG A 224 20.01 6.57 -3.31
N LEU A 225 20.46 7.08 -2.17
CA LEU A 225 20.89 6.25 -1.04
C LEU A 225 19.73 5.44 -0.46
N HIS A 226 18.55 6.05 -0.34
CA HIS A 226 17.33 5.38 0.14
C HIS A 226 16.94 4.20 -0.78
N LEU A 227 16.81 4.44 -2.08
CA LEU A 227 16.46 3.40 -3.06
C LEU A 227 17.51 2.27 -3.09
N GLN A 228 18.79 2.61 -3.08
CA GLN A 228 19.87 1.63 -3.05
C GLN A 228 19.83 0.79 -1.76
N SER A 229 19.51 1.38 -0.61
CA SER A 229 19.36 0.64 0.65
C SER A 229 18.19 -0.36 0.62
N GLN A 230 17.21 -0.15 -0.24
CA GLN A 230 16.08 -1.05 -0.49
C GLN A 230 16.37 -2.12 -1.56
N GLY A 231 17.60 -2.18 -2.09
CA GLY A 231 17.97 -3.11 -3.16
C GLY A 231 17.47 -2.71 -4.56
N ILE A 232 17.06 -1.45 -4.74
CA ILE A 232 16.62 -0.92 -6.04
C ILE A 232 17.84 -0.43 -6.83
N ASN A 233 17.93 -0.82 -8.10
CA ASN A 233 18.95 -0.32 -9.01
C ASN A 233 18.64 1.12 -9.40
N VAL A 234 19.62 2.01 -9.29
CA VAL A 234 19.45 3.43 -9.61
C VAL A 234 20.38 3.85 -10.76
N LEU A 235 19.78 4.36 -11.84
CA LEU A 235 20.48 5.08 -12.89
C LEU A 235 20.48 6.57 -12.52
N ASP A 236 21.62 7.10 -12.07
CA ASP A 236 21.73 8.52 -11.68
C ASP A 236 22.11 9.36 -12.90
N GLU A 237 21.13 9.99 -13.52
CA GLU A 237 21.25 10.88 -14.67
C GLU A 237 21.31 12.37 -14.28
N GLY A 238 21.32 12.68 -12.96
CA GLY A 238 21.32 14.05 -12.45
C GLY A 238 22.72 14.67 -12.36
N THR A 239 22.76 15.94 -11.97
CA THR A 239 24.03 16.64 -11.72
C THR A 239 24.82 15.98 -10.59
N ASP A 240 26.14 16.07 -10.67
CA ASP A 240 27.09 15.61 -9.66
C ASP A 240 27.55 16.70 -8.68
N SER A 241 27.09 17.94 -8.86
CA SER A 241 27.52 19.09 -8.08
C SER A 241 26.38 20.09 -7.78
N LYS A 242 26.68 21.05 -6.90
CA LYS A 242 25.82 22.21 -6.60
C LYS A 242 26.03 23.39 -7.56
N ALA A 243 26.89 23.25 -8.55
CA ALA A 243 27.11 24.30 -9.56
C ALA A 243 25.85 24.47 -10.41
N SER A 244 25.53 25.73 -10.74
CA SER A 244 24.32 26.04 -11.53
C SER A 244 24.32 25.28 -12.85
N CYS A 245 23.22 24.63 -13.18
CA CYS A 245 23.03 23.85 -14.39
C CYS A 245 21.55 23.81 -14.82
N ASP A 246 21.35 23.46 -16.09
CA ASP A 246 20.00 23.48 -16.70
C ASP A 246 19.27 22.16 -16.49
N TYR A 247 18.22 22.19 -15.68
CA TYR A 247 17.39 21.02 -15.30
C TYR A 247 16.84 20.23 -16.50
N PRO A 248 16.49 20.84 -17.68
CA PRO A 248 15.91 20.08 -18.79
C PRO A 248 16.85 19.00 -19.33
N LEU A 249 18.15 19.22 -19.30
CA LEU A 249 19.13 18.26 -19.81
C LEU A 249 19.12 16.95 -19.00
N PHE A 250 18.98 17.05 -17.69
CA PHE A 250 18.93 15.90 -16.76
C PHE A 250 17.58 15.22 -16.76
N ALA A 251 16.49 16.00 -16.66
CA ALA A 251 15.13 15.45 -16.66
C ALA A 251 14.83 14.71 -17.98
N LYS A 252 15.33 15.20 -19.12
CA LYS A 252 15.22 14.52 -20.40
C LYS A 252 15.87 13.14 -20.38
N LYS A 253 17.11 13.03 -19.88
CA LYS A 253 17.83 11.74 -19.83
C LYS A 253 17.07 10.70 -19.01
N ALA A 254 16.62 11.07 -17.79
CA ALA A 254 15.83 10.16 -16.97
C ALA A 254 14.51 9.75 -17.64
N ALA A 255 13.85 10.66 -18.35
CA ALA A 255 12.65 10.38 -19.11
C ALA A 255 12.92 9.44 -20.31
N GLU A 256 14.05 9.60 -20.99
CA GLU A 256 14.48 8.71 -22.07
C GLU A 256 14.80 7.30 -21.58
N ASP A 257 15.36 7.16 -20.37
CA ASP A 257 15.58 5.84 -19.75
C ASP A 257 14.25 5.11 -19.52
N VAL A 258 13.26 5.80 -18.99
CA VAL A 258 11.92 5.22 -18.77
C VAL A 258 11.23 4.90 -20.09
N SER A 259 11.27 5.81 -21.06
CA SER A 259 10.60 5.64 -22.35
C SER A 259 11.21 4.52 -23.20
N SER A 260 12.52 4.29 -23.07
CA SER A 260 13.25 3.20 -23.76
C SER A 260 13.18 1.85 -23.01
N GLY A 261 12.68 1.83 -21.78
CA GLY A 261 12.63 0.61 -20.95
C GLY A 261 13.96 0.29 -20.25
N ARG A 262 14.94 1.18 -20.22
CA ARG A 262 16.18 1.03 -19.42
C ARG A 262 15.88 1.04 -17.91
N SER A 263 14.83 1.75 -17.52
CA SER A 263 14.26 1.72 -16.16
C SER A 263 12.75 1.60 -16.19
N GLU A 264 12.17 0.98 -15.17
CA GLU A 264 10.72 0.84 -15.05
C GLU A 264 10.05 2.14 -14.62
N PHE A 265 10.74 2.95 -13.83
CA PHE A 265 10.24 4.21 -13.30
C PHE A 265 11.31 5.29 -13.33
N GLY A 266 10.86 6.55 -13.24
CA GLY A 266 11.74 7.70 -13.09
C GLY A 266 11.34 8.61 -11.92
N ILE A 267 12.34 9.21 -11.30
CA ILE A 267 12.19 10.24 -10.27
C ILE A 267 12.98 11.45 -10.70
N VAL A 268 12.34 12.63 -10.80
CA VAL A 268 13.02 13.87 -11.17
C VAL A 268 12.80 14.94 -10.10
N CYS A 269 13.86 15.69 -9.80
CA CYS A 269 13.83 16.71 -8.74
C CYS A 269 14.42 18.03 -9.23
N CYS A 270 13.81 19.14 -8.82
CA CYS A 270 14.43 20.49 -8.91
C CYS A 270 13.95 21.33 -7.73
N THR A 271 14.22 22.62 -7.74
CA THR A 271 13.80 23.52 -6.66
C THR A 271 12.28 23.44 -6.40
N SER A 272 11.44 23.50 -7.45
CA SER A 272 9.96 23.46 -7.34
C SER A 272 9.35 22.12 -7.72
N GLY A 273 10.04 21.28 -8.49
CA GLY A 273 9.53 20.06 -9.10
C GLY A 273 8.78 20.28 -10.42
N GLU A 274 8.39 21.52 -10.73
CA GLU A 274 7.55 21.84 -11.88
C GLU A 274 8.30 21.72 -13.21
N GLY A 275 9.45 22.40 -13.33
CA GLY A 275 10.22 22.44 -14.57
C GLY A 275 10.68 21.07 -15.06
N VAL A 276 11.15 20.22 -14.14
CA VAL A 276 11.56 18.83 -14.47
C VAL A 276 10.34 17.97 -14.84
N CYS A 277 9.18 18.20 -14.19
CA CYS A 277 7.91 17.54 -14.53
C CYS A 277 7.45 17.90 -15.95
N ILE A 278 7.47 19.20 -16.28
CA ILE A 278 7.10 19.69 -17.62
C ILE A 278 8.04 19.08 -18.67
N THR A 279 9.36 19.07 -18.40
CA THR A 279 10.35 18.51 -19.30
C THR A 279 10.14 17.02 -19.53
N ALA A 280 9.97 16.25 -18.48
CA ALA A 280 9.74 14.80 -18.58
C ALA A 280 8.53 14.48 -19.46
N ASN A 281 7.41 15.22 -19.29
CA ASN A 281 6.18 15.04 -20.08
C ASN A 281 6.32 15.47 -21.57
N LYS A 282 7.45 16.03 -22.01
CA LYS A 282 7.74 16.25 -23.44
C LYS A 282 8.30 15.02 -24.14
N ILE A 283 8.69 14.00 -23.38
CA ILE A 283 9.17 12.74 -23.93
C ILE A 283 7.97 11.78 -24.09
N LYS A 284 7.83 11.25 -25.32
CA LYS A 284 6.74 10.33 -25.66
C LYS A 284 6.72 9.10 -24.74
N GLY A 285 5.53 8.72 -24.27
CA GLY A 285 5.32 7.61 -23.36
C GLY A 285 5.49 7.97 -21.88
N ILE A 286 5.88 9.21 -21.55
CA ILE A 286 6.03 9.65 -20.16
C ILE A 286 4.77 10.29 -19.62
N ARG A 287 4.40 9.84 -18.43
CA ARG A 287 3.35 10.46 -17.59
C ARG A 287 3.99 10.76 -16.24
N CYS A 288 4.42 12.01 -16.07
CA CYS A 288 5.06 12.53 -14.87
C CYS A 288 4.10 13.47 -14.14
N GLY A 289 3.99 13.32 -12.84
CA GLY A 289 3.24 14.23 -11.96
C GLY A 289 4.02 14.62 -10.72
N ILE A 290 3.59 15.68 -10.04
CA ILE A 290 4.24 16.16 -8.82
C ILE A 290 3.65 15.41 -7.60
N GLY A 291 4.52 14.78 -6.82
CA GLY A 291 4.15 14.08 -5.59
C GLY A 291 4.07 15.02 -4.39
N TYR A 292 3.12 15.95 -4.35
CA TYR A 292 3.02 16.97 -3.31
C TYR A 292 2.45 16.46 -1.98
N ASP A 293 1.77 15.32 -1.95
CA ASP A 293 1.35 14.59 -0.75
C ASP A 293 1.31 13.08 -0.99
N ASP A 294 1.03 12.31 0.04
CA ASP A 294 1.04 10.84 -0.01
C ASP A 294 -0.09 10.27 -0.86
N ASP A 295 -1.27 10.90 -0.84
CA ASP A 295 -2.42 10.48 -1.64
C ASP A 295 -2.17 10.72 -3.13
N CYS A 296 -1.63 11.90 -3.46
CA CYS A 296 -1.23 12.23 -4.83
C CYS A 296 -0.18 11.24 -5.36
N ALA A 297 0.86 10.92 -4.56
CA ALA A 297 1.89 9.97 -4.95
C ALA A 297 1.31 8.58 -5.29
N ALA A 298 0.34 8.09 -4.50
CA ALA A 298 -0.39 6.85 -4.80
C ALA A 298 -1.23 6.98 -6.08
N LYS A 299 -2.04 8.04 -6.19
CA LYS A 299 -2.98 8.24 -7.31
C LYS A 299 -2.30 8.50 -8.64
N LEU A 300 -1.09 9.04 -8.66
CA LEU A 300 -0.29 9.12 -9.88
C LEU A 300 -0.16 7.75 -10.56
N ARG A 301 0.09 6.68 -9.77
CA ARG A 301 0.11 5.32 -10.28
C ARG A 301 -1.28 4.76 -10.46
N GLU A 302 -2.10 4.79 -9.42
CA GLU A 302 -3.40 4.12 -9.36
C GLU A 302 -4.38 4.62 -10.41
N HIS A 303 -4.41 5.92 -10.69
CA HIS A 303 -5.38 6.54 -11.60
C HIS A 303 -4.82 6.89 -12.97
N ASN A 304 -3.55 7.32 -13.04
CA ASN A 304 -2.96 7.88 -14.25
C ASN A 304 -1.88 6.98 -14.87
N ASP A 305 -1.61 5.81 -14.26
CA ASP A 305 -0.51 4.93 -14.68
C ASP A 305 0.78 5.73 -14.93
N ALA A 306 1.05 6.73 -14.08
CA ALA A 306 2.24 7.55 -14.21
C ALA A 306 3.50 6.70 -14.03
N ASN A 307 4.46 6.84 -14.91
CA ASN A 307 5.74 6.14 -14.86
C ASN A 307 6.90 7.00 -14.33
N MET A 308 6.61 8.28 -14.06
CA MET A 308 7.55 9.18 -13.41
C MET A 308 6.87 10.02 -12.32
N ILE A 309 7.64 10.38 -11.29
CA ILE A 309 7.22 11.30 -10.22
C ILE A 309 8.24 12.42 -10.08
N SER A 310 7.75 13.61 -9.76
CA SER A 310 8.57 14.80 -9.57
C SER A 310 8.48 15.32 -8.14
N PHE A 311 9.60 15.81 -7.61
CA PHE A 311 9.70 16.41 -6.30
C PHE A 311 10.32 17.79 -6.31
N GLY A 312 9.75 18.71 -5.50
CA GLY A 312 10.27 20.07 -5.30
C GLY A 312 11.04 20.20 -4.00
N ALA A 313 12.37 20.24 -4.05
CA ALA A 313 13.24 20.22 -2.87
C ALA A 313 12.99 21.39 -1.89
N LYS A 314 12.47 22.53 -2.38
CA LYS A 314 12.16 23.70 -1.55
C LYS A 314 10.86 23.57 -0.75
N TYR A 315 9.92 22.75 -1.25
CA TYR A 315 8.53 22.73 -0.77
C TYR A 315 8.14 21.46 -0.03
N MET A 316 9.07 20.54 0.16
CA MET A 316 8.84 19.33 0.94
C MET A 316 10.06 18.96 1.77
N LYS A 317 9.81 18.24 2.87
CA LYS A 317 10.86 17.65 3.67
C LYS A 317 11.44 16.43 2.96
N GLU A 318 12.72 16.15 3.19
CA GLU A 318 13.40 14.98 2.65
C GLU A 318 12.65 13.68 3.01
N GLU A 319 12.29 13.49 4.28
CA GLU A 319 11.55 12.31 4.75
C GLU A 319 10.22 12.07 4.02
N ASP A 320 9.52 13.16 3.64
CA ASP A 320 8.28 13.07 2.87
C ASP A 320 8.54 12.64 1.43
N ALA A 321 9.60 13.15 0.80
CA ALA A 321 9.98 12.75 -0.56
C ALA A 321 10.36 11.26 -0.62
N LEU A 322 11.16 10.78 0.35
CA LEU A 322 11.55 9.36 0.44
C LEU A 322 10.31 8.47 0.60
N ARG A 323 9.41 8.80 1.53
CA ARG A 323 8.16 8.06 1.75
C ARG A 323 7.25 8.05 0.52
N ARG A 324 7.11 9.19 -0.17
CA ARG A 324 6.30 9.32 -1.39
C ARG A 324 6.90 8.57 -2.57
N ALA A 325 8.23 8.48 -2.66
CA ALA A 325 8.89 7.60 -3.62
C ALA A 325 8.52 6.13 -3.37
N ASP A 326 8.56 5.66 -2.11
CA ASP A 326 8.13 4.31 -1.73
C ASP A 326 6.66 4.05 -2.12
N ILE A 327 5.77 5.00 -1.82
CA ILE A 327 4.35 4.91 -2.15
C ILE A 327 4.16 4.79 -3.67
N PHE A 328 4.78 5.68 -4.45
CA PHE A 328 4.70 5.69 -5.91
C PHE A 328 5.23 4.38 -6.52
N LEU A 329 6.41 3.94 -6.09
CA LEU A 329 7.05 2.73 -6.63
C LEU A 329 6.29 1.44 -6.29
N SER A 330 5.54 1.44 -5.19
CA SER A 330 4.78 0.27 -4.73
C SER A 330 3.36 0.21 -5.30
N ALA A 331 2.72 1.35 -5.57
CA ALA A 331 1.35 1.42 -6.04
C ALA A 331 1.17 0.77 -7.43
N THR A 332 -0.03 0.25 -7.69
CA THR A 332 -0.39 -0.42 -8.95
C THR A 332 -1.51 0.31 -9.66
N PHE A 333 -1.53 0.25 -11.00
CA PHE A 333 -2.59 0.87 -11.80
C PHE A 333 -3.95 0.21 -11.54
N SER A 334 -4.97 1.03 -11.35
CA SER A 334 -6.34 0.57 -11.11
C SER A 334 -6.94 -0.12 -12.34
N PRO A 335 -7.61 -1.29 -12.17
CA PRO A 335 -8.27 -1.98 -13.28
C PRO A 335 -9.57 -1.33 -13.73
N LEU A 336 -10.04 -0.27 -13.06
CA LEU A 336 -11.32 0.39 -13.37
C LEU A 336 -11.33 0.98 -14.78
N GLU A 337 -12.41 0.72 -15.52
CA GLU A 337 -12.57 1.16 -16.91
C GLU A 337 -12.41 2.68 -17.10
N LYS A 338 -12.94 3.48 -16.17
CA LYS A 338 -12.78 4.94 -16.20
C LYS A 338 -11.32 5.40 -16.21
N HIS A 339 -10.40 4.66 -15.53
CA HIS A 339 -8.99 5.00 -15.49
C HIS A 339 -8.28 4.52 -16.75
N ARG A 340 -8.56 3.28 -17.21
CA ARG A 340 -8.01 2.74 -18.47
C ARG A 340 -8.33 3.65 -19.66
N ARG A 341 -9.59 4.05 -19.80
CA ARG A 341 -10.04 4.94 -20.90
C ARG A 341 -9.28 6.27 -20.87
N ARG A 342 -9.20 6.95 -19.73
CA ARG A 342 -8.50 8.24 -19.59
C ARG A 342 -7.02 8.14 -19.88
N VAL A 343 -6.36 7.09 -19.42
CA VAL A 343 -4.94 6.85 -19.73
C VAL A 343 -4.77 6.57 -21.23
N GLN A 344 -5.70 5.85 -21.86
CA GLN A 344 -5.65 5.64 -23.31
C GLN A 344 -5.86 6.96 -24.10
N GLU A 345 -6.79 7.80 -23.68
CA GLU A 345 -7.00 9.13 -24.27
C GLU A 345 -5.71 9.99 -24.19
N ILE A 346 -4.97 9.95 -23.05
CA ILE A 346 -3.66 10.62 -22.93
C ILE A 346 -2.65 10.06 -23.93
N LYS A 347 -2.56 8.72 -24.05
CA LYS A 347 -1.63 8.06 -24.99
C LYS A 347 -1.96 8.40 -26.46
N ASP A 348 -3.22 8.63 -26.76
CA ASP A 348 -3.67 8.97 -28.13
C ASP A 348 -3.26 10.40 -28.53
N LEU A 349 -2.97 11.30 -27.57
CA LEU A 349 -2.42 12.63 -27.85
C LEU A 349 -0.98 12.60 -28.37
N GLU A 350 -0.28 11.46 -28.23
CA GLU A 350 1.10 11.28 -28.65
C GLU A 350 1.23 10.69 -30.09
N LYS A 351 0.11 10.42 -30.75
CA LYS A 351 0.04 9.94 -32.15
C LYS A 351 0.16 11.10 -33.11
#